data_92fe4b0c3242a43aea22911f99452484
#
_entry.id   92fe4b0c3242a43aea22911f99452484
#
_cell.length_a   1.000
_cell.length_b   1.000
_cell.length_c   1.000
_cell.angle_alpha   90.00
_cell.angle_beta   90.00
_cell.angle_gamma   90.00
#
_symmetry.space_group_name_H-M   'P 1'
#
loop_
_entity.id
_entity.type
_entity.pdbx_description
1 polymer ?
#
loop_
_entity_poly.entity_id
_entity_poly.type
_entity_poly.pdbx_seq_one_letter_code
_entity_poly.pdbx_strand_id
1 'polypeptide(L)'
;MICLGIESTAHTFGCGIIDSKGKTYANVTDAYKTEHGGIHPSEAKKHHENAKDKVVEDALKNANLKLEDIGLISFSQGPGLAPCLLVGLKKATELSKKINVPLIILLPDYNIYELIEHC
;
A
#
# COMPACT_ATOMS: atom_id res chain seq x y z
N MET A 1 -4.62 12.74 -11.88
CA MET A 1 -4.77 12.30 -10.48
C MET A 1 -3.67 11.31 -10.14
N ILE A 2 -3.08 11.47 -8.98
CA ILE A 2 -2.03 10.59 -8.48
C ILE A 2 -2.59 9.72 -7.37
N CYS A 3 -2.35 8.41 -7.45
CA CYS A 3 -2.83 7.44 -6.48
C CYS A 3 -1.66 6.79 -5.75
N LEU A 4 -1.79 6.68 -4.43
CA LEU A 4 -0.88 5.90 -3.60
C LEU A 4 -1.60 4.63 -3.16
N GLY A 5 -1.03 3.48 -3.51
CA GLY A 5 -1.60 2.17 -3.18
C GLY A 5 -0.77 1.43 -2.16
N ILE A 6 -1.46 0.75 -1.25
CA ILE A 6 -0.82 -0.08 -0.21
C ILE A 6 -1.25 -1.53 -0.39
N GLU A 7 -0.29 -2.43 -0.30
CA GLU A 7 -0.48 -3.87 -0.33
C GLU A 7 0.28 -4.48 0.85
N SER A 8 -0.41 -5.32 1.63
CA SER A 8 0.18 -5.98 2.80
C SER A 8 -0.36 -7.39 2.97
N THR A 9 -0.54 -8.10 1.86
CA THR A 9 -1.28 -9.38 1.84
C THR A 9 -0.62 -10.49 2.66
N ALA A 10 0.70 -10.66 2.53
CA ALA A 10 1.38 -11.75 3.23
C ALA A 10 2.84 -11.39 3.57
N HIS A 11 3.79 -11.80 2.73
CA HIS A 11 5.22 -11.60 2.99
C HIS A 11 5.67 -10.14 2.91
N THR A 12 5.01 -9.35 2.10
CA THR A 12 5.53 -8.05 1.67
C THR A 12 4.60 -6.94 2.10
N PHE A 13 5.18 -5.86 2.61
CA PHE A 13 4.50 -4.58 2.72
C PHE A 13 4.96 -3.71 1.55
N GLY A 14 4.02 -3.27 0.72
CA GLY A 14 4.33 -2.52 -0.49
C GLY A 14 3.55 -1.22 -0.60
N CYS A 15 4.19 -0.23 -1.23
CA CYS A 15 3.58 1.04 -1.56
C CYS A 15 3.95 1.42 -2.99
N GLY A 16 2.92 1.58 -3.82
CA GLY A 16 3.08 2.02 -5.21
C GLY A 16 2.44 3.38 -5.42
N ILE A 17 3.01 4.17 -6.31
CA ILE A 17 2.46 5.48 -6.68
C ILE A 17 2.36 5.53 -8.20
N ILE A 18 1.14 5.76 -8.68
CA ILE A 18 0.83 5.80 -10.11
C ILE A 18 -0.08 6.99 -10.43
N ASP A 19 -0.19 7.34 -11.70
CA ASP A 19 -1.17 8.32 -12.15
C ASP A 19 -2.24 7.69 -13.07
N SER A 20 -3.26 8.47 -13.40
CA SER A 20 -4.38 8.03 -14.24
C SER A 20 -3.97 7.76 -15.69
N LYS A 21 -2.76 8.14 -16.09
CA LYS A 21 -2.23 7.89 -17.42
C LYS A 21 -1.37 6.63 -17.49
N GLY A 22 -1.27 5.89 -16.38
CA GLY A 22 -0.51 4.67 -16.32
C GLY A 22 0.97 4.83 -16.00
N LYS A 23 1.41 6.04 -15.66
CA LYS A 23 2.81 6.25 -15.25
C LYS A 23 3.02 5.75 -13.82
N THR A 24 4.06 4.94 -13.61
CA THR A 24 4.49 4.51 -12.29
C THR A 24 5.59 5.45 -11.79
N TYR A 25 5.31 6.12 -10.67
CA TYR A 25 6.29 7.03 -10.04
C TYR A 25 7.19 6.31 -9.05
N ALA A 26 6.65 5.31 -8.36
CA ALA A 26 7.39 4.54 -7.37
C ALA A 26 6.73 3.20 -7.12
N ASN A 27 7.54 2.23 -6.72
CA ASN A 27 7.08 0.92 -6.25
C ASN A 27 8.10 0.41 -5.25
N VAL A 28 7.80 0.55 -3.97
CA VAL A 28 8.71 0.20 -2.88
C VAL A 28 8.10 -0.94 -2.08
N THR A 29 8.90 -1.96 -1.82
CA THR A 29 8.47 -3.12 -1.04
C THR A 29 9.50 -3.45 0.03
N ASP A 30 9.01 -4.02 1.13
CA ASP A 30 9.85 -4.58 2.18
C ASP A 30 9.29 -5.95 2.54
N ALA A 31 10.09 -6.99 2.32
CA ALA A 31 9.65 -8.37 2.48
C ALA A 31 10.05 -8.92 3.85
N TYR A 32 9.08 -9.55 4.51
CA TYR A 32 9.35 -10.38 5.68
C TYR A 32 10.06 -11.65 5.24
N LYS A 33 11.16 -11.97 5.91
CA LYS A 33 11.93 -13.18 5.66
C LYS A 33 12.06 -13.99 6.94
N THR A 34 11.97 -15.31 6.82
CA THR A 34 12.16 -16.23 7.94
C THR A 34 13.25 -17.24 7.59
N GLU A 35 14.07 -17.60 8.58
CA GLU A 35 15.13 -18.60 8.42
C GLU A 35 14.59 -20.03 8.49
N HIS A 36 13.40 -20.22 9.03
CA HIS A 36 12.83 -21.54 9.31
C HIS A 36 11.48 -21.71 8.64
N GLY A 37 11.46 -21.79 7.30
CA GLY A 37 10.30 -22.17 6.48
C GLY A 37 8.95 -21.57 6.90
N GLY A 38 8.11 -21.25 5.95
CA GLY A 38 6.74 -20.79 6.20
C GLY A 38 6.63 -19.38 6.78
N ILE A 39 5.41 -18.84 6.70
CA ILE A 39 5.09 -17.52 7.26
C ILE A 39 4.54 -17.70 8.67
N HIS A 40 5.08 -16.96 9.63
CA HIS A 40 4.53 -16.83 10.96
C HIS A 40 3.68 -15.57 11.01
N PRO A 41 2.32 -15.67 11.04
CA PRO A 41 1.44 -14.51 10.90
C PRO A 41 1.70 -13.37 11.88
N SER A 42 2.00 -13.68 13.13
CA SER A 42 2.27 -12.66 14.15
C SER A 42 3.59 -11.94 13.91
N GLU A 43 4.60 -12.64 13.43
CA GLU A 43 5.90 -12.03 13.09
C GLU A 43 5.81 -11.21 11.80
N ALA A 44 5.07 -11.69 10.83
CA ALA A 44 4.82 -10.96 9.59
C ALA A 44 4.07 -9.65 9.88
N LYS A 45 3.06 -9.70 10.75
CA LYS A 45 2.35 -8.51 11.21
C LYS A 45 3.32 -7.50 11.83
N LYS A 46 4.19 -7.97 12.71
CA LYS A 46 5.18 -7.11 13.39
C LYS A 46 6.15 -6.50 12.40
N HIS A 47 6.61 -7.27 11.42
CA HIS A 47 7.43 -6.76 10.33
C HIS A 47 6.72 -5.61 9.61
N HIS A 48 5.46 -5.79 9.25
CA HIS A 48 4.70 -4.79 8.52
C HIS A 48 4.46 -3.52 9.35
N GLU A 49 4.20 -3.66 10.64
CA GLU A 49 4.06 -2.51 11.53
C GLU A 49 5.35 -1.69 11.63
N ASN A 50 6.50 -2.36 11.60
CA ASN A 50 7.79 -1.69 11.65
C ASN A 50 8.21 -1.08 10.30
N ALA A 51 7.74 -1.65 9.19
CA ALA A 51 8.17 -1.24 7.85
C ALA A 51 7.25 -0.18 7.21
N LYS A 52 6.00 -0.10 7.62
CA LYS A 52 4.95 0.68 6.92
C LYS A 52 5.31 2.14 6.69
N ASP A 53 5.84 2.82 7.70
CA ASP A 53 6.13 4.25 7.60
C ASP A 53 7.30 4.51 6.65
N LYS A 54 8.36 3.72 6.79
CA LYS A 54 9.54 3.85 5.93
C LYS A 54 9.22 3.53 4.48
N VAL A 55 8.42 2.50 4.23
CA VAL A 55 8.04 2.11 2.86
C VAL A 55 7.25 3.23 2.19
N VAL A 56 6.30 3.84 2.89
CA VAL A 56 5.53 4.97 2.34
C VAL A 56 6.43 6.19 2.11
N GLU A 57 7.29 6.51 3.06
CA GLU A 57 8.23 7.64 2.92
C GLU A 57 9.19 7.43 1.76
N ASP A 58 9.74 6.23 1.61
CA ASP A 58 10.64 5.91 0.51
C ASP A 58 9.94 5.99 -0.84
N ALA A 59 8.67 5.55 -0.92
CA ALA A 59 7.89 5.64 -2.15
C ALA A 59 7.67 7.10 -2.56
N LEU A 60 7.28 7.95 -1.62
CA LEU A 60 7.10 9.38 -1.88
C LEU A 60 8.42 10.04 -2.30
N LYS A 61 9.51 9.70 -1.63
CA LYS A 61 10.84 10.23 -1.94
C LYS A 61 11.29 9.80 -3.34
N ASN A 62 11.13 8.51 -3.68
CA ASN A 62 11.50 8.00 -4.99
C ASN A 62 10.65 8.62 -6.09
N ALA A 63 9.40 8.93 -5.82
CA ALA A 63 8.49 9.60 -6.74
C ALA A 63 8.76 11.11 -6.86
N ASN A 64 9.56 11.66 -5.95
CA ASN A 64 9.77 13.10 -5.82
C ASN A 64 8.45 13.84 -5.60
N LEU A 65 7.59 13.27 -4.77
CA LEU A 65 6.27 13.80 -4.43
C LEU A 65 6.13 13.97 -2.94
N LYS A 66 5.23 14.87 -2.56
CA LYS A 66 4.77 15.03 -1.18
C LYS A 66 3.46 14.30 -0.99
N LEU A 67 3.12 13.97 0.24
CA LEU A 67 1.86 13.32 0.53
C LEU A 67 0.65 14.15 0.04
N GLU A 68 0.75 15.47 0.11
CA GLU A 68 -0.30 16.39 -0.33
C GLU A 68 -0.55 16.33 -1.85
N ASP A 69 0.38 15.79 -2.62
CA ASP A 69 0.22 15.61 -4.07
C ASP A 69 -0.68 14.42 -4.42
N ILE A 70 -0.96 13.56 -3.45
CA ILE A 70 -1.76 12.36 -3.65
C ILE A 70 -3.25 12.72 -3.61
N GLY A 71 -4.00 12.28 -4.63
CA GLY A 71 -5.44 12.54 -4.73
C GLY A 71 -6.32 11.35 -4.40
N LEU A 72 -5.72 10.16 -4.22
CA LEU A 72 -6.47 8.93 -3.97
C LEU A 72 -5.57 7.95 -3.21
N ILE A 73 -6.11 7.34 -2.17
CA ILE A 73 -5.44 6.23 -1.48
C ILE A 73 -6.18 4.94 -1.82
N SER A 74 -5.45 3.88 -2.14
CA SER A 74 -6.03 2.57 -2.39
C SER A 74 -5.38 1.51 -1.52
N PHE A 75 -6.12 0.45 -1.25
CA PHE A 75 -5.66 -0.67 -0.44
C PHE A 75 -6.13 -1.97 -1.07
N SER A 76 -5.21 -2.93 -1.21
CA SER A 76 -5.53 -4.27 -1.70
C SER A 76 -6.10 -5.12 -0.55
N GLN A 77 -7.36 -5.53 -0.68
CA GLN A 77 -8.08 -6.25 0.38
C GLN A 77 -7.60 -7.70 0.55
N GLY A 78 -6.96 -8.27 -0.44
CA GLY A 78 -6.52 -9.65 -0.37
C GLY A 78 -6.71 -10.40 -1.68
N PRO A 79 -6.60 -11.73 -1.65
CA PRO A 79 -6.47 -12.60 -0.47
C PRO A 79 -5.13 -12.44 0.25
N GLY A 80 -5.12 -12.78 1.55
CA GLY A 80 -3.90 -12.68 2.35
C GLY A 80 -4.14 -13.00 3.81
N LEU A 81 -3.10 -12.78 4.62
CA LEU A 81 -3.14 -13.03 6.07
C LEU A 81 -3.83 -11.86 6.79
N ALA A 82 -4.90 -12.15 7.51
CA ALA A 82 -5.71 -11.13 8.18
C ALA A 82 -4.90 -10.16 9.06
N PRO A 83 -3.97 -10.62 9.92
CA PRO A 83 -3.17 -9.70 10.72
C PRO A 83 -2.34 -8.74 9.88
N CYS A 84 -1.76 -9.20 8.78
CA CYS A 84 -0.97 -8.39 7.86
C CYS A 84 -1.85 -7.40 7.11
N LEU A 85 -3.01 -7.86 6.62
CA LEU A 85 -3.96 -7.01 5.92
C LEU A 85 -4.44 -5.86 6.78
N LEU A 86 -4.67 -6.09 8.08
CA LEU A 86 -5.09 -5.04 9.00
C LEU A 86 -4.06 -3.92 9.14
N VAL A 87 -2.77 -4.25 9.11
CA VAL A 87 -1.71 -3.24 9.16
C VAL A 87 -1.81 -2.29 7.97
N GLY A 88 -1.95 -2.84 6.77
CA GLY A 88 -2.09 -2.04 5.55
C GLY A 88 -3.36 -1.21 5.52
N LEU A 89 -4.48 -1.79 5.95
CA LEU A 89 -5.76 -1.08 6.01
C LEU A 89 -5.70 0.10 6.97
N LYS A 90 -5.11 -0.09 8.16
CA LYS A 90 -4.94 0.99 9.12
C LYS A 90 -4.06 2.11 8.57
N LYS A 91 -2.96 1.75 7.91
CA LYS A 91 -2.07 2.75 7.31
C LYS A 91 -2.76 3.51 6.18
N ALA A 92 -3.46 2.82 5.30
CA ALA A 92 -4.21 3.44 4.21
C ALA A 92 -5.30 4.38 4.75
N THR A 93 -6.03 3.95 5.77
CA THR A 93 -7.05 4.77 6.44
C THR A 93 -6.45 6.02 7.06
N GLU A 94 -5.33 5.88 7.76
CA GLU A 94 -4.61 7.00 8.37
C GLU A 94 -4.21 8.03 7.32
N LEU A 95 -3.62 7.59 6.21
CA LEU A 95 -3.21 8.49 5.13
C LEU A 95 -4.40 9.20 4.49
N SER A 96 -5.46 8.46 4.20
CA SER A 96 -6.69 9.00 3.61
C SER A 96 -7.28 10.12 4.49
N LYS A 97 -7.35 9.89 5.79
CA LYS A 97 -7.86 10.89 6.73
C LYS A 97 -6.92 12.10 6.86
N LYS A 98 -5.62 11.85 6.89
CA LYS A 98 -4.62 12.90 7.09
C LYS A 98 -4.66 13.94 5.98
N ILE A 99 -4.83 13.52 4.74
CA ILE A 99 -4.85 14.42 3.58
C ILE A 99 -6.25 14.64 3.00
N ASN A 100 -7.26 14.05 3.62
CA ASN A 100 -8.67 14.22 3.25
C ASN A 100 -8.94 13.85 1.79
N VAL A 101 -8.53 12.65 1.39
CA VAL A 101 -8.80 12.09 0.06
C VAL A 101 -9.53 10.75 0.19
N PRO A 102 -10.23 10.30 -0.86
CA PRO A 102 -10.93 9.02 -0.80
C PRO A 102 -10.00 7.83 -0.58
N LEU A 103 -10.49 6.84 0.13
CA LEU A 103 -9.87 5.53 0.26
C LEU A 103 -10.69 4.54 -0.55
N ILE A 104 -10.05 3.85 -1.48
CA ILE A 104 -10.68 2.79 -2.28
C ILE A 104 -10.08 1.44 -1.89
N ILE A 105 -10.97 0.48 -1.63
CA ILE A 105 -10.57 -0.88 -1.32
C ILE A 105 -10.68 -1.71 -2.58
N LEU A 106 -9.55 -2.28 -3.01
CA LEU A 106 -9.45 -3.07 -4.23
C LEU A 106 -9.74 -4.54 -3.93
N LEU A 107 -10.70 -5.10 -4.65
CA LEU A 107 -10.94 -6.54 -4.66
C LEU A 107 -9.91 -7.20 -5.59
N PRO A 108 -9.63 -8.51 -5.43
CA PRO A 108 -8.56 -9.18 -6.18
C PRO A 108 -8.63 -9.07 -7.69
N ASP A 109 -9.84 -8.91 -8.24
CA ASP A 109 -10.07 -8.90 -9.68
C ASP A 109 -10.05 -7.50 -10.30
N TYR A 110 -9.84 -6.44 -9.50
CA TYR A 110 -9.83 -5.08 -10.01
C TYR A 110 -8.42 -4.56 -10.25
N ASN A 111 -8.28 -3.87 -11.37
CA ASN A 111 -7.07 -3.15 -11.71
C ASN A 111 -7.21 -1.69 -11.25
N ILE A 112 -6.19 -1.18 -10.55
CA ILE A 112 -6.23 0.19 -10.06
C ILE A 112 -6.33 1.23 -11.18
N TYR A 113 -5.77 0.95 -12.35
CA TYR A 113 -5.88 1.85 -13.51
C TYR A 113 -7.33 2.03 -13.94
N GLU A 114 -8.10 0.94 -13.94
CA GLU A 114 -9.51 0.98 -14.31
C GLU A 114 -10.30 1.84 -13.33
N LEU A 115 -10.01 1.73 -12.03
CA LEU A 115 -10.68 2.53 -11.03
C LEU A 115 -10.38 4.02 -11.18
N ILE A 116 -9.14 4.38 -11.44
CA ILE A 116 -8.73 5.77 -11.60
C ILE A 116 -9.38 6.39 -12.84
N GLU A 117 -9.50 5.64 -13.93
CA GLU A 117 -10.14 6.12 -15.16
C GLU A 117 -11.63 6.44 -14.97
N HIS A 118 -12.29 5.80 -14.01
CA HIS A 118 -13.70 5.98 -13.74
C HIS A 118 -14.01 6.96 -12.60
N CYS A 119 -12.99 7.53 -12.01
CA CYS A 119 -13.17 8.50 -10.92
C CYS A 119 -13.34 9.94 -11.40
#